data_051e362a25cacffee10dbe792c0a0d3b
#
_entry.id   051e362a25cacffee10dbe792c0a0d3b
#
_cell.length_a   1.000
_cell.length_b   1.000
_cell.length_c   1.000
_cell.angle_alpha   90.00
_cell.angle_beta   90.00
_cell.angle_gamma   90.00
#
_symmetry.space_group_name_H-M   'P 1'
#
loop_
_entity.id
_entity.type
_entity.pdbx_description
1 polymer ?
#
loop_
_entity_poly.entity_id
_entity_poly.type
_entity_poly.pdbx_seq_one_letter_code
_entity_poly.pdbx_strand_id
1 'polypeptide(L)'
;SSCCPAFVDYVKKFYPKLTDNISHNLSPMAAIAKYIKETDETAKVIFIGPCTAKKAEAKQERVAQYVDCVLTFEELQALIDSRNIELTELPEDVLDNASYYGRIFARSGGVSEAVGQAIKEQNIDFTVDPLPCDGIEECKTALLKASRGILKNNFIEGMACVGGCIGGAGCLTHEARDCLLYTSPSPRDRSVSRMP
;
A
#
# COMPACT_ATOMS: atom_id res chain seq x y z
N SER A 1 -11.11 1.93 3.48
CA SER A 1 -10.11 2.03 2.39
C SER A 1 -10.14 0.81 1.47
N SER A 2 -9.51 0.92 0.29
CA SER A 2 -9.40 -0.16 -0.72
C SER A 2 -7.94 -0.45 -1.13
N CYS A 3 -6.98 0.10 -0.41
CA CYS A 3 -5.56 -0.03 -0.74
C CYS A 3 -5.01 -1.45 -0.51
N CYS A 4 -5.52 -2.17 0.49
CA CYS A 4 -5.11 -3.54 0.82
C CYS A 4 -6.10 -4.56 0.25
N PRO A 5 -5.74 -5.35 -0.79
CA PRO A 5 -6.63 -6.33 -1.39
C PRO A 5 -7.02 -7.45 -0.42
N ALA A 6 -6.13 -7.88 0.47
CA ALA A 6 -6.45 -8.88 1.48
C ALA A 6 -7.51 -8.39 2.49
N PHE A 7 -7.45 -7.11 2.88
CA PHE A 7 -8.48 -6.49 3.71
C PHE A 7 -9.83 -6.40 2.97
N VAL A 8 -9.81 -5.99 1.71
CA VAL A 8 -11.01 -5.91 0.87
C VAL A 8 -11.68 -7.27 0.74
N ASP A 9 -10.92 -8.32 0.45
CA ASP A 9 -11.43 -9.68 0.33
C ASP A 9 -11.96 -10.21 1.67
N TYR A 10 -11.30 -9.84 2.77
CA TYR A 10 -11.77 -10.18 4.11
C TYR A 10 -13.14 -9.52 4.41
N VAL A 11 -13.30 -8.23 4.09
CA VAL A 11 -14.61 -7.55 4.26
C VAL A 11 -15.69 -8.22 3.43
N LYS A 12 -15.43 -8.46 2.14
CA LYS A 12 -16.41 -9.11 1.25
C LYS A 12 -16.84 -10.49 1.75
N LYS A 13 -15.90 -11.27 2.30
CA LYS A 13 -16.15 -12.63 2.76
C LYS A 13 -16.87 -12.70 4.10
N PHE A 14 -16.48 -11.87 5.07
CA PHE A 14 -16.93 -11.99 6.46
C PHE A 14 -17.88 -10.89 6.90
N TYR A 15 -17.91 -9.77 6.19
CA TYR A 15 -18.77 -8.61 6.49
C TYR A 15 -19.49 -8.11 5.22
N PRO A 16 -20.27 -8.96 4.52
CA PRO A 16 -20.84 -8.60 3.22
C PRO A 16 -21.72 -7.34 3.28
N LYS A 17 -22.34 -7.05 4.44
CA LYS A 17 -23.14 -5.83 4.66
C LYS A 17 -22.30 -4.54 4.64
N LEU A 18 -20.98 -4.62 4.80
CA LEU A 18 -20.08 -3.48 4.75
C LEU A 18 -19.41 -3.33 3.37
N THR A 19 -19.73 -4.16 2.40
CA THR A 19 -19.11 -4.12 1.08
C THR A 19 -19.32 -2.77 0.39
N ASP A 20 -20.50 -2.19 0.51
CA ASP A 20 -20.83 -0.88 -0.09
C ASP A 20 -20.08 0.29 0.57
N ASN A 21 -19.50 0.07 1.76
CA ASN A 21 -18.66 1.05 2.44
C ASN A 21 -17.18 0.98 2.03
N ILE A 22 -16.80 0.00 1.22
CA ILE A 22 -15.43 -0.07 0.68
C ILE A 22 -15.25 1.04 -0.36
N SER A 23 -14.14 1.77 -0.29
CA SER A 23 -13.81 2.76 -1.32
C SER A 23 -13.78 2.10 -2.70
N HIS A 24 -14.40 2.75 -3.68
CA HIS A 24 -14.40 2.30 -5.07
C HIS A 24 -13.10 2.62 -5.82
N ASN A 25 -12.20 3.38 -5.19
CA ASN A 25 -10.92 3.73 -5.78
C ASN A 25 -10.07 2.49 -6.06
N LEU A 26 -9.30 2.56 -7.12
CA LEU A 26 -8.25 1.58 -7.40
C LEU A 26 -7.22 1.62 -6.27
N SER A 27 -6.57 0.47 -6.03
CA SER A 27 -5.42 0.46 -5.14
C SER A 27 -4.28 1.29 -5.73
N PRO A 28 -3.30 1.73 -4.92
CA PRO A 28 -2.15 2.48 -5.41
C PRO A 28 -1.42 1.79 -6.58
N MET A 29 -1.26 0.47 -6.50
CA MET A 29 -0.72 -0.32 -7.61
C MET A 29 -1.53 -0.15 -8.89
N ALA A 30 -2.84 -0.39 -8.80
CA ALA A 30 -3.71 -0.35 -9.97
C ALA A 30 -3.90 1.08 -10.51
N ALA A 31 -3.89 2.09 -9.63
CA ALA A 31 -4.01 3.48 -10.04
C ALA A 31 -2.81 3.97 -10.84
N ILE A 32 -1.59 3.71 -10.38
CA ILE A 32 -0.39 4.09 -11.12
C ILE A 32 -0.22 3.26 -12.39
N ALA A 33 -0.55 1.98 -12.35
CA ALA A 33 -0.53 1.11 -13.53
C ALA A 33 -1.48 1.61 -14.62
N LYS A 34 -2.69 2.01 -14.23
CA LYS A 34 -3.66 2.63 -15.12
C LYS A 34 -3.09 3.91 -15.75
N TYR A 35 -2.54 4.81 -14.94
CA TYR A 35 -1.93 6.05 -15.41
C TYR A 35 -0.82 5.79 -16.44
N ILE A 36 0.07 4.82 -16.17
CA ILE A 36 1.14 4.44 -17.10
C ILE A 36 0.56 3.95 -18.42
N LYS A 37 -0.41 3.03 -18.39
CA LYS A 37 -1.04 2.48 -19.59
C LYS A 37 -1.83 3.52 -20.40
N GLU A 38 -2.42 4.52 -19.73
CA GLU A 38 -3.10 5.63 -20.41
C GLU A 38 -2.13 6.62 -21.04
N THR A 39 -0.89 6.68 -20.54
CA THR A 39 0.17 7.53 -21.08
C THR A 39 0.94 6.82 -22.19
N ASP A 40 1.17 5.52 -22.04
CA ASP A 40 1.84 4.64 -23.00
C ASP A 40 1.17 3.26 -23.02
N GLU A 41 0.33 3.03 -24.00
CA GLU A 41 -0.40 1.77 -24.20
C GLU A 41 0.54 0.56 -24.40
N THR A 42 1.76 0.80 -24.87
CA THR A 42 2.75 -0.25 -25.13
C THR A 42 3.54 -0.64 -23.88
N ALA A 43 3.48 0.16 -22.83
CA ALA A 43 4.21 -0.07 -21.59
C ALA A 43 3.86 -1.42 -20.97
N LYS A 44 4.87 -2.14 -20.47
CA LYS A 44 4.69 -3.33 -19.63
C LYS A 44 4.83 -2.93 -18.18
N VAL A 45 3.78 -3.13 -17.41
CA VAL A 45 3.73 -2.73 -16.01
C VAL A 45 3.95 -3.93 -15.11
N ILE A 46 5.07 -3.91 -14.41
CA ILE A 46 5.44 -4.93 -13.42
C ILE A 46 5.41 -4.27 -12.04
N PHE A 47 4.57 -4.78 -11.16
CA PHE A 47 4.57 -4.37 -9.75
C PHE A 47 5.53 -5.25 -8.97
N ILE A 48 6.45 -4.62 -8.23
CA ILE A 48 7.37 -5.30 -7.31
C ILE A 48 7.06 -4.82 -5.89
N GLY A 49 6.82 -5.75 -4.98
CA GLY A 49 6.48 -5.38 -3.60
C GLY A 49 6.26 -6.58 -2.68
N PRO A 50 6.10 -6.34 -1.38
CA PRO A 50 6.08 -7.40 -0.36
C PRO A 50 4.75 -8.16 -0.26
N CYS A 51 3.83 -8.01 -1.21
CA CYS A 51 2.45 -8.44 -1.03
C CYS A 51 2.03 -9.56 -1.98
N THR A 52 1.73 -10.74 -1.44
CA THR A 52 1.19 -11.87 -2.23
C THR A 52 -0.26 -11.65 -2.68
N ALA A 53 -1.08 -10.93 -1.90
CA ALA A 53 -2.47 -10.63 -2.26
C ALA A 53 -2.56 -9.73 -3.52
N LYS A 54 -1.53 -8.94 -3.83
CA LYS A 54 -1.44 -8.16 -5.07
C LYS A 54 -1.44 -9.04 -6.33
N LYS A 55 -0.97 -10.28 -6.24
CA LYS A 55 -1.04 -11.25 -7.35
C LYS A 55 -2.49 -11.62 -7.70
N ALA A 56 -3.33 -11.78 -6.68
CA ALA A 56 -4.75 -12.05 -6.86
C ALA A 56 -5.48 -10.80 -7.36
N GLU A 57 -5.15 -9.62 -6.84
CA GLU A 57 -5.71 -8.35 -7.30
C GLU A 57 -5.42 -8.09 -8.77
N ALA A 58 -4.18 -8.32 -9.22
CA ALA A 58 -3.79 -8.15 -10.62
C ALA A 58 -4.59 -9.04 -11.60
N LYS A 59 -5.16 -10.15 -11.13
CA LYS A 59 -6.02 -11.03 -11.92
C LYS A 59 -7.49 -10.59 -11.97
N GLN A 60 -7.90 -9.61 -11.15
CA GLN A 60 -9.26 -9.10 -11.18
C GLN A 60 -9.51 -8.34 -12.49
N GLU A 61 -10.68 -8.54 -13.10
CA GLU A 61 -11.06 -7.96 -14.39
C GLU A 61 -10.78 -6.46 -14.49
N ARG A 62 -11.09 -5.70 -13.43
CA ARG A 62 -10.87 -4.26 -13.36
C ARG A 62 -9.39 -3.83 -13.28
N VAL A 63 -8.45 -4.75 -13.03
CA VAL A 63 -7.02 -4.47 -12.84
C VAL A 63 -6.16 -5.17 -13.89
N ALA A 64 -6.58 -6.34 -14.37
CA ALA A 64 -5.81 -7.19 -15.27
C ALA A 64 -5.37 -6.51 -16.57
N GLN A 65 -6.11 -5.50 -17.04
CA GLN A 65 -5.76 -4.72 -18.21
C GLN A 65 -4.60 -3.74 -17.96
N TYR A 66 -4.28 -3.42 -16.71
CA TYR A 66 -3.27 -2.42 -16.36
C TYR A 66 -1.97 -3.03 -15.84
N VAL A 67 -2.04 -4.17 -15.13
CA VAL A 67 -0.88 -4.80 -14.48
C VAL A 67 -0.54 -6.10 -15.18
N ASP A 68 0.62 -6.14 -15.84
CA ASP A 68 1.06 -7.32 -16.59
C ASP A 68 1.63 -8.40 -15.66
N CYS A 69 2.34 -8.02 -14.60
CA CYS A 69 2.97 -8.97 -13.66
C CYS A 69 3.06 -8.39 -12.25
N VAL A 70 3.06 -9.27 -11.26
CA VAL A 70 3.34 -8.94 -9.86
C VAL A 70 4.43 -9.87 -9.35
N LEU A 71 5.53 -9.29 -8.87
CA LEU A 71 6.64 -10.00 -8.22
C LEU A 71 6.70 -9.61 -6.74
N THR A 72 7.00 -10.58 -5.89
CA THR A 72 7.41 -10.31 -4.50
C THR A 72 8.88 -9.92 -4.45
N PHE A 73 9.35 -9.36 -3.33
CA PHE A 73 10.78 -9.11 -3.17
C PHE A 73 11.59 -10.40 -3.15
N GLU A 74 11.06 -11.49 -2.59
CA GLU A 74 11.69 -12.81 -2.64
C GLU A 74 11.83 -13.33 -4.08
N GLU A 75 10.81 -13.14 -4.92
CA GLU A 75 10.86 -13.54 -6.33
C GLU A 75 11.83 -12.66 -7.13
N LEU A 76 11.89 -11.35 -6.82
CA LEU A 76 12.88 -10.46 -7.41
C LEU A 76 14.30 -10.88 -7.02
N GLN A 77 14.53 -11.20 -5.74
CA GLN A 77 15.83 -11.69 -5.28
C GLN A 77 16.23 -12.98 -6.03
N ALA A 78 15.31 -13.96 -6.13
CA ALA A 78 15.57 -15.17 -6.88
C ALA A 78 15.89 -14.93 -8.36
N LEU A 79 15.26 -13.92 -8.98
CA LEU A 79 15.57 -13.50 -10.35
C LEU A 79 16.97 -12.90 -10.46
N ILE A 80 17.37 -12.05 -9.54
CA ILE A 80 18.71 -11.43 -9.45
C ILE A 80 19.76 -12.53 -9.30
N ASP A 81 19.56 -13.44 -8.35
CA ASP A 81 20.47 -14.56 -8.08
C ASP A 81 20.61 -15.48 -9.31
N SER A 82 19.51 -15.75 -10.01
CA SER A 82 19.52 -16.58 -11.22
C SER A 82 20.34 -15.99 -12.37
N ARG A 83 20.60 -14.69 -12.33
CA ARG A 83 21.40 -13.95 -13.32
C ARG A 83 22.83 -13.70 -12.84
N ASN A 84 23.21 -14.17 -11.65
CA ASN A 84 24.49 -13.93 -11.01
C ASN A 84 24.82 -12.43 -10.93
N ILE A 85 23.81 -11.60 -10.61
CA ILE A 85 23.99 -10.15 -10.44
C ILE A 85 24.38 -9.90 -8.99
N GLU A 86 25.59 -9.37 -8.80
CA GLU A 86 26.08 -8.95 -7.47
C GLU A 86 25.68 -7.49 -7.22
N LEU A 87 24.71 -7.29 -6.33
CA LEU A 87 24.13 -5.97 -6.07
C LEU A 87 25.14 -4.98 -5.50
N THR A 88 26.15 -5.47 -4.74
CA THR A 88 27.18 -4.64 -4.11
C THR A 88 28.18 -4.07 -5.13
N GLU A 89 28.22 -4.63 -6.33
CA GLU A 89 29.09 -4.17 -7.42
C GLU A 89 28.41 -3.14 -8.34
N LEU A 90 27.08 -2.93 -8.15
CA LEU A 90 26.33 -1.97 -8.98
C LEU A 90 26.57 -0.54 -8.49
N PRO A 91 26.56 0.45 -9.41
CA PRO A 91 26.64 1.85 -9.02
C PRO A 91 25.38 2.25 -8.23
N GLU A 92 25.61 2.99 -7.16
CA GLU A 92 24.50 3.58 -6.40
C GLU A 92 23.90 4.77 -7.15
N ASP A 93 22.56 4.85 -7.13
CA ASP A 93 21.83 5.98 -7.66
C ASP A 93 20.74 6.43 -6.65
N VAL A 94 20.37 7.70 -6.72
CA VAL A 94 19.37 8.27 -5.82
C VAL A 94 18.02 8.33 -6.51
N LEU A 95 17.10 7.49 -6.06
CA LEU A 95 15.71 7.56 -6.46
C LEU A 95 14.96 8.62 -5.63
N ASP A 96 14.61 9.74 -6.26
CA ASP A 96 13.86 10.84 -5.63
C ASP A 96 12.61 11.20 -6.45
N ASN A 97 11.80 10.18 -6.73
CA ASN A 97 10.62 10.26 -7.59
C ASN A 97 9.29 10.13 -6.84
N ALA A 98 9.30 10.15 -5.52
CA ALA A 98 8.09 10.05 -4.71
C ALA A 98 8.03 11.13 -3.63
N SER A 99 6.82 11.68 -3.39
CA SER A 99 6.57 12.58 -2.28
C SER A 99 6.72 11.88 -0.93
N TYR A 100 6.82 12.64 0.16
CA TYR A 100 6.80 12.09 1.52
C TYR A 100 5.62 11.14 1.73
N TYR A 101 4.41 11.57 1.38
CA TYR A 101 3.19 10.77 1.54
C TYR A 101 3.20 9.51 0.68
N GLY A 102 3.78 9.56 -0.52
CA GLY A 102 3.98 8.37 -1.36
C GLY A 102 4.92 7.36 -0.71
N ARG A 103 5.98 7.82 -0.03
CA ARG A 103 6.94 6.94 0.65
C ARG A 103 6.37 6.25 1.88
N ILE A 104 5.55 6.95 2.66
CA ILE A 104 4.96 6.38 3.88
C ILE A 104 3.73 5.50 3.63
N PHE A 105 3.23 5.45 2.40
CA PHE A 105 1.97 4.79 2.05
C PHE A 105 1.95 3.29 2.39
N ALA A 106 3.12 2.65 2.42
CA ALA A 106 3.25 1.22 2.68
C ALA A 106 3.19 0.86 4.17
N ARG A 107 3.33 1.81 5.09
CA ARG A 107 3.21 1.58 6.53
C ARG A 107 1.77 1.74 7.01
N SER A 108 1.42 1.12 8.12
CA SER A 108 0.13 1.37 8.79
C SER A 108 0.01 2.85 9.19
N GLY A 109 -1.14 3.46 8.91
CA GLY A 109 -1.40 4.88 9.10
C GLY A 109 -0.99 5.78 7.93
N GLY A 110 -0.15 5.30 7.02
CA GLY A 110 0.37 6.10 5.91
C GLY A 110 -0.69 6.51 4.89
N VAL A 111 -1.66 5.65 4.63
CA VAL A 111 -2.81 5.98 3.76
C VAL A 111 -3.70 7.04 4.40
N SER A 112 -3.93 6.94 5.70
CA SER A 112 -4.71 7.92 6.46
C SER A 112 -4.07 9.30 6.41
N GLU A 113 -2.75 9.39 6.60
CA GLU A 113 -1.99 10.62 6.49
C GLU A 113 -2.09 11.22 5.08
N ALA A 114 -1.91 10.39 4.05
CA ALA A 114 -1.98 10.82 2.66
C ALA A 114 -3.40 11.31 2.27
N VAL A 115 -4.45 10.63 2.71
CA VAL A 115 -5.84 11.07 2.49
C VAL A 115 -6.11 12.40 3.18
N GLY A 116 -5.69 12.56 4.44
CA GLY A 116 -5.83 13.82 5.18
C GLY A 116 -5.12 14.99 4.48
N GLN A 117 -3.94 14.74 3.91
CA GLN A 117 -3.21 15.74 3.14
C GLN A 117 -3.90 16.09 1.83
N ALA A 118 -4.36 15.08 1.08
CA ALA A 118 -5.06 15.29 -0.19
C ALA A 118 -6.35 16.12 -0.01
N ILE A 119 -7.10 15.89 1.08
CA ILE A 119 -8.28 16.67 1.44
C ILE A 119 -7.92 18.15 1.65
N LYS A 120 -6.82 18.42 2.37
CA LYS A 120 -6.33 19.77 2.61
C LYS A 120 -5.89 20.47 1.32
N GLU A 121 -5.11 19.78 0.48
CA GLU A 121 -4.61 20.31 -0.79
C GLU A 121 -5.73 20.63 -1.77
N GLN A 122 -6.80 19.84 -1.77
CA GLN A 122 -7.95 20.05 -2.64
C GLN A 122 -9.00 20.99 -2.02
N ASN A 123 -8.76 21.54 -0.82
CA ASN A 123 -9.70 22.39 -0.08
C ASN A 123 -11.09 21.77 0.05
N ILE A 124 -11.17 20.46 0.29
CA ILE A 124 -12.43 19.74 0.49
C ILE A 124 -12.91 19.99 1.92
N ASP A 125 -14.14 20.51 2.06
CA ASP A 125 -14.78 20.70 3.37
C ASP A 125 -15.28 19.35 3.92
N PHE A 126 -14.33 18.54 4.34
CA PHE A 126 -14.58 17.23 4.96
C PHE A 126 -13.50 16.93 6.00
N THR A 127 -13.93 16.58 7.19
CA THR A 127 -13.02 16.14 8.25
C THR A 127 -12.95 14.63 8.28
N VAL A 128 -11.78 14.08 7.98
CA VAL A 128 -11.50 12.66 8.13
C VAL A 128 -11.09 12.36 9.57
N ASP A 129 -11.76 11.38 10.19
CA ASP A 129 -11.40 10.81 11.49
C ASP A 129 -10.97 9.36 11.27
N PRO A 130 -9.66 9.13 11.00
CA PRO A 130 -9.17 7.85 10.58
C PRO A 130 -9.00 6.88 11.76
N LEU A 131 -9.24 5.60 11.49
CA LEU A 131 -8.85 4.47 12.34
C LEU A 131 -7.88 3.60 11.55
N PRO A 132 -6.57 3.80 11.71
CA PRO A 132 -5.58 2.86 11.19
C PRO A 132 -5.67 1.54 11.93
N CYS A 133 -5.71 0.44 11.17
CA CYS A 133 -5.73 -0.91 11.73
C CYS A 133 -4.48 -1.64 11.25
N ASP A 134 -3.65 -2.03 12.21
CA ASP A 134 -2.37 -2.69 12.01
C ASP A 134 -2.50 -4.21 12.17
N GLY A 135 -2.58 -4.89 11.05
CA GLY A 135 -2.82 -6.33 11.01
C GLY A 135 -4.30 -6.72 11.04
N ILE A 136 -4.57 -7.98 10.70
CA ILE A 136 -5.93 -8.48 10.50
C ILE A 136 -6.77 -8.50 11.79
N GLU A 137 -6.15 -8.64 12.96
CA GLU A 137 -6.89 -8.70 14.22
C GLU A 137 -7.47 -7.34 14.61
N GLU A 138 -6.75 -6.26 14.38
CA GLU A 138 -7.29 -4.91 14.56
C GLU A 138 -8.38 -4.61 13.53
N CYS A 139 -8.16 -5.05 12.27
CA CYS A 139 -9.19 -4.95 11.22
C CYS A 139 -10.48 -5.65 11.63
N LYS A 140 -10.42 -6.86 12.18
CA LYS A 140 -11.59 -7.59 12.69
C LYS A 140 -12.34 -6.80 13.75
N THR A 141 -11.60 -6.25 14.71
CA THR A 141 -12.17 -5.45 15.80
C THR A 141 -12.87 -4.20 15.27
N ALA A 142 -12.26 -3.48 14.34
CA ALA A 142 -12.83 -2.29 13.71
C ALA A 142 -14.08 -2.63 12.90
N LEU A 143 -14.03 -3.70 12.08
CA LEU A 143 -15.15 -4.15 11.26
C LEU A 143 -16.33 -4.64 12.12
N LEU A 144 -16.06 -5.30 13.24
CA LEU A 144 -17.11 -5.71 14.18
C LEU A 144 -17.83 -4.49 14.78
N LYS A 145 -17.08 -3.45 15.18
CA LYS A 145 -17.65 -2.19 15.67
C LYS A 145 -18.46 -1.49 14.58
N ALA A 146 -17.92 -1.43 13.36
CA ALA A 146 -18.61 -0.84 12.20
C ALA A 146 -19.91 -1.57 11.88
N SER A 147 -19.92 -2.91 11.86
CA SER A 147 -21.11 -3.73 11.58
C SER A 147 -22.22 -3.58 12.61
N ARG A 148 -21.86 -3.14 13.83
CA ARG A 148 -22.79 -2.87 14.93
C ARG A 148 -23.23 -1.40 15.01
N GLY A 149 -22.68 -0.53 14.15
CA GLY A 149 -22.97 0.91 14.16
C GLY A 149 -22.40 1.67 15.36
N ILE A 150 -21.41 1.09 16.07
CA ILE A 150 -20.79 1.71 17.26
C ILE A 150 -19.41 2.30 17.00
N LEU A 151 -18.92 2.21 15.76
CA LEU A 151 -17.69 2.86 15.35
C LEU A 151 -17.93 4.37 15.26
N LYS A 152 -17.08 5.16 15.91
CA LYS A 152 -17.15 6.63 15.86
C LYS A 152 -16.41 7.20 14.67
N ASN A 153 -15.31 6.55 14.28
CA ASN A 153 -14.47 6.99 13.16
C ASN A 153 -15.21 6.84 11.83
N ASN A 154 -14.93 7.77 10.91
CA ASN A 154 -15.56 7.79 9.57
C ASN A 154 -14.69 7.18 8.47
N PHE A 155 -13.45 6.80 8.78
CA PHE A 155 -12.52 6.19 7.83
C PHE A 155 -11.74 5.04 8.48
N ILE A 156 -11.83 3.82 7.96
CA ILE A 156 -11.01 2.68 8.36
C ILE A 156 -9.90 2.50 7.33
N GLU A 157 -8.64 2.61 7.77
CA GLU A 157 -7.49 2.13 7.02
C GLU A 157 -7.19 0.70 7.46
N GLY A 158 -7.59 -0.27 6.64
CA GLY A 158 -7.35 -1.69 6.97
C GLY A 158 -6.08 -2.20 6.30
N MET A 159 -5.09 -2.58 7.09
CA MET A 159 -3.88 -3.29 6.65
C MET A 159 -3.90 -4.70 7.22
N ALA A 160 -3.90 -5.72 6.34
CA ALA A 160 -3.96 -7.11 6.79
C ALA A 160 -2.66 -7.60 7.42
N CYS A 161 -1.52 -7.01 7.05
CA CYS A 161 -0.21 -7.31 7.59
C CYS A 161 0.13 -6.37 8.75
N VAL A 162 0.81 -6.88 9.78
CA VAL A 162 1.36 -6.07 10.89
C VAL A 162 2.49 -5.20 10.35
N GLY A 163 2.51 -3.93 10.70
CA GLY A 163 3.43 -2.93 10.16
C GLY A 163 2.97 -2.34 8.81
N GLY A 164 1.84 -2.80 8.26
CA GLY A 164 1.36 -2.46 6.93
C GLY A 164 1.99 -3.33 5.84
N CYS A 165 2.08 -2.81 4.61
CA CYS A 165 2.63 -3.57 3.48
C CYS A 165 4.09 -3.99 3.68
N ILE A 166 4.87 -3.23 4.43
CA ILE A 166 6.27 -3.54 4.73
C ILE A 166 6.45 -4.82 5.56
N GLY A 167 5.44 -5.24 6.31
CA GLY A 167 5.39 -6.54 6.99
C GLY A 167 4.74 -7.64 6.15
N GLY A 168 4.65 -7.46 4.83
CA GLY A 168 4.00 -8.40 3.92
C GLY A 168 4.74 -9.72 3.76
N ALA A 169 4.01 -10.77 3.40
CA ALA A 169 4.52 -12.14 3.30
C ALA A 169 5.61 -12.35 2.23
N GLY A 170 5.79 -11.43 1.31
CA GLY A 170 6.84 -11.48 0.27
C GLY A 170 8.03 -10.54 0.54
N CYS A 171 8.21 -10.08 1.80
CA CYS A 171 9.40 -9.38 2.26
C CYS A 171 10.60 -10.32 2.35
N LEU A 172 11.82 -9.76 2.20
CA LEU A 172 13.07 -10.49 2.40
C LEU A 172 13.37 -10.74 3.88
N THR A 173 12.83 -9.87 4.76
CA THR A 173 12.99 -9.97 6.22
C THR A 173 11.63 -9.99 6.88
N HIS A 174 11.49 -10.73 7.97
CA HIS A 174 10.24 -10.89 8.69
C HIS A 174 10.34 -10.40 10.15
N GLU A 175 11.45 -9.76 10.52
CA GLU A 175 11.61 -9.16 11.84
C GLU A 175 11.08 -7.71 11.84
N ALA A 176 10.28 -7.36 12.85
CA ALA A 176 9.65 -6.03 12.94
C ALA A 176 10.64 -4.86 12.90
N ARG A 177 11.84 -5.01 13.47
CA ARG A 177 12.89 -3.99 13.46
C ARG A 177 13.48 -3.76 12.05
N ASP A 178 13.52 -4.79 11.20
CA ASP A 178 14.09 -4.70 9.86
C ASP A 178 13.13 -3.97 8.91
N CYS A 179 11.82 -4.12 9.12
CA CYS A 179 10.80 -3.39 8.39
C CYS A 179 10.91 -1.86 8.59
N LEU A 180 11.37 -1.41 9.77
CA LEU A 180 11.56 0.01 10.06
C LEU A 180 12.72 0.64 9.27
N LEU A 181 13.71 -0.13 8.84
CA LEU A 181 14.83 0.37 8.04
C LEU A 181 14.38 0.80 6.64
N TYR A 182 13.42 0.08 6.05
CA TYR A 182 12.88 0.40 4.72
C TYR A 182 11.90 1.58 4.70
N THR A 183 11.38 1.97 5.85
CA THR A 183 10.39 3.05 5.99
C THR A 183 10.88 4.23 6.79
N SER A 184 12.09 4.16 7.31
CA SER A 184 12.73 5.34 7.89
C SER A 184 12.82 6.40 6.79
N PRO A 185 12.27 7.61 7.03
CA PRO A 185 12.46 8.69 6.07
C PRO A 185 13.95 8.86 5.81
N SER A 186 14.31 9.03 4.55
CA SER A 186 15.71 9.25 4.17
C SER A 186 16.25 10.46 4.97
N PRO A 187 17.56 10.55 5.21
CA PRO A 187 18.14 11.74 5.83
C PRO A 187 17.72 13.06 5.18
N ARG A 188 17.38 13.03 3.87
CA ARG A 188 16.84 14.17 3.12
C ARG A 188 15.41 14.52 3.54
N ASP A 189 14.54 13.54 3.79
CA ASP A 189 13.16 13.77 4.23
C ASP A 189 13.12 14.44 5.61
N ARG A 190 14.13 14.21 6.46
CA ARG A 190 14.30 14.88 7.74
C ARG A 190 14.71 16.36 7.61
N SER A 191 15.39 16.72 6.52
CA SER A 191 15.80 18.11 6.28
C SER A 191 14.66 19.00 5.78
N VAL A 192 13.70 18.42 5.04
CA VAL A 192 12.52 19.13 4.52
C VAL A 192 11.51 19.45 5.63
N SER A 193 11.45 18.63 6.69
CA SER A 193 10.54 18.87 7.83
C SER A 193 10.99 20.00 8.77
N ARG A 194 12.10 20.69 8.47
CA ARG A 194 12.66 21.79 9.27
C ARG A 194 12.55 23.16 8.59
N MET A 195 11.78 23.30 7.54
CA MET A 195 11.45 24.62 7.03
C MET A 195 10.22 25.16 7.76
N PRO A 196 10.28 26.41 8.27
CA PRO A 196 9.22 27.02 9.05
C PRO A 196 7.95 27.26 8.25
#